data_fd03dcbb4dd8b6fad9635144b653ec09
#
_entry.id   fd03dcbb4dd8b6fad9635144b653ec09
#
_cell.length_a   1.000
_cell.length_b   1.000
_cell.length_c   1.000
_cell.angle_alpha   90.00
_cell.angle_beta   90.00
_cell.angle_gamma   90.00
#
_symmetry.space_group_name_H-M   'P 1'
#
loop_
_entity.id
_entity.type
_entity.pdbx_description
1 polymer ?
#
loop_
_entity_poly.entity_id
_entity_poly.type
_entity_poly.pdbx_seq_one_letter_code
_entity_poly.pdbx_strand_id
1 'polypeptide(L)'
;KALDVMQLYHGGRNLSFLSKNAFMAREIPFSGRFEGGMLYTCGLDSAGAREGFETHGSLHNIPAEIVRASCGEEGIEVEGIVRDTALFGKSLLLRRRIFTGIGEDRVTVEDTLVNEGYRAENYCLLYHVNLGYPMLDEGARMVADVRSVRPRTAWAEKNVDTMYEMNAPEPGREETCYFLELKEPEVSLVNERLKKRFVLSWSKETLPRFVEWKSMASGDYALGLEPSTTELDGGFRLSS
;
A
#
# COMPACT_ATOMS: atom_id res chain seq x y z
N LYS A 1 -2.34 5.03 13.38
CA LYS A 1 -1.93 3.74 12.88
C LYS A 1 -0.79 3.92 11.87
N ALA A 2 0.40 3.53 12.23
CA ALA A 2 1.65 3.61 11.43
C ALA A 2 1.92 4.96 10.70
N LEU A 3 1.22 6.02 11.03
CA LEU A 3 1.21 7.30 10.29
C LEU A 3 0.87 7.11 8.80
N ASP A 4 -0.07 6.21 8.49
CA ASP A 4 -0.53 5.97 7.13
C ASP A 4 -1.48 7.05 6.61
N VAL A 5 -1.51 7.23 5.29
CA VAL A 5 -2.40 8.18 4.62
C VAL A 5 -3.75 7.53 4.38
N MET A 6 -4.75 7.90 5.17
CA MET A 6 -6.08 7.29 5.06
C MET A 6 -6.85 7.80 3.85
N GLN A 7 -6.85 9.11 3.63
CA GLN A 7 -7.59 9.72 2.55
C GLN A 7 -6.74 10.73 1.81
N LEU A 8 -6.78 10.66 0.49
CA LEU A 8 -6.16 11.62 -0.40
C LEU A 8 -7.25 12.26 -1.27
N TYR A 9 -7.37 13.57 -1.18
CA TYR A 9 -8.33 14.34 -1.98
C TYR A 9 -7.62 15.14 -3.04
N HIS A 10 -8.17 15.14 -4.25
CA HIS A 10 -7.75 16.03 -5.31
C HIS A 10 -8.96 16.65 -6.03
N GLY A 11 -9.03 17.98 -6.04
CA GLY A 11 -10.17 18.71 -6.62
C GLY A 11 -11.51 18.33 -5.95
N GLY A 12 -11.52 18.18 -4.63
CA GLY A 12 -12.70 17.84 -3.82
C GLY A 12 -13.16 16.38 -3.91
N ARG A 13 -12.44 15.51 -4.60
CA ARG A 13 -12.76 14.08 -4.73
C ARG A 13 -11.79 13.23 -3.94
N ASN A 14 -12.29 12.30 -3.13
CA ASN A 14 -11.46 11.26 -2.52
C ASN A 14 -11.00 10.27 -3.59
N LEU A 15 -9.72 9.93 -3.59
CA LEU A 15 -9.12 8.97 -4.53
C LEU A 15 -8.91 7.61 -3.87
N SER A 16 -9.01 7.55 -2.53
CA SER A 16 -8.66 6.39 -1.73
C SER A 16 -9.80 5.38 -1.66
N PHE A 17 -9.48 4.11 -1.64
CA PHE A 17 -10.42 3.09 -1.21
C PHE A 17 -10.58 3.12 0.31
N LEU A 18 -11.80 3.16 0.78
CA LEU A 18 -12.17 2.98 2.18
C LEU A 18 -13.08 1.77 2.29
N SER A 19 -12.68 0.79 3.09
CA SER A 19 -13.46 -0.40 3.28
C SER A 19 -14.67 -0.14 4.18
N LYS A 20 -15.65 -1.02 4.09
CA LYS A 20 -16.83 -1.05 4.97
C LYS A 20 -16.49 -1.32 6.46
N ASN A 21 -15.26 -1.73 6.76
CA ASN A 21 -14.82 -2.02 8.14
C ASN A 21 -14.60 -0.76 9.00
N ALA A 22 -14.46 0.41 8.37
CA ALA A 22 -14.15 1.70 9.02
C ALA A 22 -12.81 1.70 9.80
N PHE A 23 -12.54 2.79 10.53
CA PHE A 23 -11.24 3.07 11.19
C PHE A 23 -11.14 2.55 12.63
N MET A 24 -11.73 1.43 12.93
CA MET A 24 -11.71 0.93 14.30
C MET A 24 -10.59 -0.10 14.48
N ALA A 25 -9.80 0.06 15.54
CA ALA A 25 -8.90 -0.99 16.00
C ALA A 25 -9.74 -2.16 16.48
N ARG A 26 -9.50 -3.36 15.94
CA ARG A 26 -10.20 -4.59 16.30
C ARG A 26 -9.18 -5.72 16.44
N GLU A 27 -9.32 -6.50 17.50
CA GLU A 27 -8.55 -7.74 17.69
C GLU A 27 -9.27 -8.91 17.00
N ILE A 28 -9.38 -8.83 15.66
CA ILE A 28 -10.04 -9.82 14.81
C ILE A 28 -9.20 -10.03 13.56
N PRO A 29 -9.43 -11.10 12.78
CA PRO A 29 -8.70 -11.37 11.56
C PRO A 29 -8.69 -10.18 10.58
N PHE A 30 -7.64 -10.08 9.78
CA PHE A 30 -7.40 -9.00 8.82
C PHE A 30 -8.65 -8.64 8.00
N SER A 31 -9.37 -9.62 7.46
CA SER A 31 -10.58 -9.40 6.65
C SER A 31 -11.67 -8.58 7.36
N GLY A 32 -11.75 -8.64 8.69
CA GLY A 32 -12.71 -7.89 9.50
C GLY A 32 -12.21 -6.51 9.97
N ARG A 33 -10.93 -6.20 9.78
CA ARG A 33 -10.30 -4.97 10.28
C ARG A 33 -9.55 -4.14 9.23
N PHE A 34 -9.38 -4.65 8.02
CA PHE A 34 -8.78 -3.89 6.93
C PHE A 34 -9.65 -2.68 6.59
N GLU A 35 -9.20 -1.50 6.90
CA GLU A 35 -9.92 -0.25 6.64
C GLU A 35 -9.66 0.32 5.24
N GLY A 36 -8.68 -0.20 4.50
CA GLY A 36 -8.18 0.43 3.29
C GLY A 36 -7.32 1.64 3.60
N GLY A 37 -7.57 2.74 2.95
CA GLY A 37 -6.78 3.96 3.02
C GLY A 37 -5.93 4.14 1.77
N MET A 38 -5.52 5.38 1.45
CA MET A 38 -4.59 5.62 0.33
C MET A 38 -3.28 4.86 0.54
N LEU A 39 -2.82 4.75 1.75
CA LEU A 39 -1.68 3.95 2.14
C LEU A 39 -2.01 3.10 3.35
N TYR A 40 -1.82 1.80 3.24
CA TYR A 40 -1.81 0.82 4.32
C TYR A 40 -0.45 0.14 4.32
N THR A 41 0.39 0.39 5.33
CA THR A 41 1.74 -0.16 5.36
C THR A 41 1.75 -1.54 6.00
N CYS A 42 2.07 -2.56 5.21
CA CYS A 42 2.21 -3.94 5.65
C CYS A 42 3.64 -4.22 6.13
N GLY A 43 3.80 -5.04 7.12
CA GLY A 43 5.11 -5.42 7.68
C GLY A 43 5.09 -5.38 9.21
N LEU A 44 6.20 -5.39 9.90
CA LEU A 44 7.59 -5.74 9.48
C LEU A 44 7.81 -7.26 9.54
N ASP A 45 6.84 -7.97 10.08
CA ASP A 45 6.83 -9.42 10.34
C ASP A 45 6.18 -10.24 9.23
N SER A 46 5.26 -9.64 8.44
CA SER A 46 4.63 -10.27 7.28
C SER A 46 4.18 -9.24 6.25
N ALA A 47 4.44 -9.49 4.96
CA ALA A 47 3.93 -8.66 3.86
C ALA A 47 2.61 -9.20 3.29
N GLY A 48 2.37 -10.50 3.41
CA GLY A 48 1.16 -11.18 2.97
C GLY A 48 0.65 -12.15 4.02
N ALA A 49 -0.04 -13.21 3.61
CA ALA A 49 -0.44 -14.28 4.50
C ALA A 49 0.74 -15.21 4.80
N ARG A 50 1.04 -15.43 6.07
CA ARG A 50 2.11 -16.31 6.54
C ARG A 50 1.67 -17.04 7.80
N GLU A 51 1.96 -18.34 7.89
CA GLU A 51 1.63 -19.14 9.07
C GLU A 51 2.31 -18.58 10.34
N GLY A 52 1.55 -18.45 11.40
CA GLY A 52 2.01 -17.89 12.69
C GLY A 52 2.11 -16.37 12.74
N PHE A 53 1.74 -15.66 11.66
CA PHE A 53 1.76 -14.21 11.59
C PHE A 53 0.41 -13.66 11.12
N GLU A 54 0.14 -12.43 11.47
CA GLU A 54 -1.02 -11.71 10.98
C GLU A 54 -0.88 -11.44 9.46
N THR A 55 -1.96 -11.60 8.72
CA THR A 55 -1.97 -11.22 7.29
C THR A 55 -1.61 -9.74 7.14
N HIS A 56 -0.67 -9.43 6.27
CA HIS A 56 -0.07 -8.11 6.07
C HIS A 56 0.67 -7.54 7.29
N GLY A 57 0.94 -8.36 8.30
CA GLY A 57 1.72 -7.98 9.46
C GLY A 57 0.99 -7.09 10.47
N SER A 58 1.73 -6.66 11.46
CA SER A 58 1.20 -5.90 12.59
C SER A 58 1.49 -4.39 12.51
N LEU A 59 2.39 -3.96 11.63
CA LEU A 59 2.92 -2.58 11.60
C LEU A 59 1.82 -1.52 11.51
N HIS A 60 0.86 -1.69 10.61
CA HIS A 60 -0.24 -0.76 10.43
C HIS A 60 -1.03 -0.49 11.72
N ASN A 61 -1.11 -1.46 12.62
CA ASN A 61 -1.87 -1.33 13.87
C ASN A 61 -1.10 -0.63 14.99
N ILE A 62 0.21 -0.43 14.82
CA ILE A 62 1.04 0.24 15.81
C ILE A 62 0.81 1.76 15.72
N PRO A 63 0.45 2.45 16.82
CA PRO A 63 0.34 3.90 16.84
C PRO A 63 1.70 4.56 16.55
N ALA A 64 1.70 5.60 15.72
CA ALA A 64 2.89 6.42 15.52
C ALA A 64 3.00 7.49 16.64
N GLU A 65 4.22 7.73 17.10
CA GLU A 65 4.58 8.93 17.82
C GLU A 65 4.74 10.08 16.83
N ILE A 66 3.95 11.13 16.91
CA ILE A 66 4.14 12.32 16.09
C ILE A 66 5.30 13.14 16.65
N VAL A 67 6.36 13.26 15.88
CA VAL A 67 7.56 14.01 16.25
C VAL A 67 7.42 15.47 15.84
N ARG A 68 6.86 15.70 14.65
CA ARG A 68 6.67 17.02 14.09
C ARG A 68 5.43 17.07 13.21
N ALA A 69 4.71 18.18 13.27
CA ALA A 69 3.70 18.53 12.29
C ALA A 69 3.83 20.02 12.01
N SER A 70 4.01 20.39 10.76
CA SER A 70 4.20 21.79 10.35
C SER A 70 3.43 22.08 9.08
N CYS A 71 2.97 23.34 8.98
CA CYS A 71 2.37 23.91 7.78
C CYS A 71 2.98 25.31 7.59
N GLY A 72 3.51 25.59 6.43
CA GLY A 72 4.18 26.83 6.09
C GLY A 72 4.11 27.16 4.61
N GLU A 73 4.90 28.13 4.17
CA GLU A 73 4.92 28.58 2.78
C GLU A 73 5.40 27.49 1.80
N GLU A 74 6.25 26.58 2.27
CA GLU A 74 6.78 25.49 1.44
C GLU A 74 5.82 24.31 1.30
N GLY A 75 4.97 24.07 2.31
CA GLY A 75 4.06 22.93 2.30
C GLY A 75 3.58 22.48 3.67
N ILE A 76 3.06 21.28 3.68
CA ILE A 76 2.62 20.57 4.89
C ILE A 76 3.54 19.38 5.08
N GLU A 77 4.05 19.20 6.29
CA GLU A 77 4.94 18.11 6.65
C GLU A 77 4.50 17.48 7.98
N VAL A 78 4.52 16.16 8.03
CA VAL A 78 4.31 15.40 9.27
C VAL A 78 5.41 14.35 9.38
N GLU A 79 6.07 14.29 10.53
CA GLU A 79 7.05 13.29 10.88
C GLU A 79 6.59 12.47 12.08
N GLY A 80 6.84 11.17 12.04
CA GLY A 80 6.51 10.29 13.13
C GLY A 80 7.41 9.05 13.20
N ILE A 81 7.32 8.36 14.32
CA ILE A 81 8.06 7.12 14.59
C ILE A 81 7.07 6.03 14.93
N VAL A 82 7.17 4.90 14.26
CA VAL A 82 6.45 3.66 14.57
C VAL A 82 7.44 2.68 15.19
N ARG A 83 7.15 2.21 16.41
CA ARG A 83 8.06 1.33 17.16
C ARG A 83 7.54 -0.11 17.13
N ASP A 84 8.14 -0.93 16.31
CA ASP A 84 7.90 -2.38 16.31
C ASP A 84 8.95 -3.06 17.22
N THR A 85 8.66 -3.06 18.50
CA THR A 85 9.59 -3.47 19.56
C THR A 85 8.96 -4.47 20.51
N ALA A 86 9.81 -5.29 21.12
CA ALA A 86 9.41 -6.23 22.16
C ALA A 86 10.42 -6.23 23.31
N LEU A 87 9.95 -6.36 24.54
CA LEU A 87 10.81 -6.50 25.70
C LEU A 87 11.66 -7.77 25.55
N PHE A 88 13.00 -7.63 25.69
CA PHE A 88 13.99 -8.69 25.45
C PHE A 88 14.01 -9.24 24.01
N GLY A 89 13.39 -8.54 23.06
CA GLY A 89 13.25 -8.95 21.68
C GLY A 89 13.78 -7.92 20.70
N LYS A 90 13.13 -7.86 19.54
CA LYS A 90 13.45 -6.92 18.45
C LYS A 90 13.27 -5.46 18.87
N SER A 91 14.01 -4.58 18.22
CA SER A 91 13.86 -3.12 18.35
C SER A 91 14.00 -2.47 16.98
N LEU A 92 12.90 -2.48 16.20
CA LEU A 92 12.82 -1.89 14.87
C LEU A 92 11.97 -0.62 14.93
N LEU A 93 12.47 0.45 14.34
CA LEU A 93 11.78 1.72 14.25
C LEU A 93 11.59 2.10 12.78
N LEU A 94 10.36 2.41 12.40
CA LEU A 94 10.07 3.07 11.14
C LEU A 94 9.92 4.57 11.41
N ARG A 95 10.86 5.37 10.90
CA ARG A 95 10.78 6.84 10.89
C ARG A 95 10.15 7.25 9.58
N ARG A 96 8.99 7.88 9.65
CA ARG A 96 8.20 8.30 8.49
C ARG A 96 8.10 9.80 8.43
N ARG A 97 8.33 10.34 7.23
CA ARG A 97 8.06 11.71 6.86
C ARG A 97 7.06 11.74 5.70
N ILE A 98 5.99 12.50 5.86
CA ILE A 98 5.00 12.73 4.81
C ILE A 98 5.01 14.22 4.49
N PHE A 99 5.16 14.54 3.22
CA PHE A 99 5.28 15.93 2.74
C PHE A 99 4.44 16.16 1.49
N THR A 100 3.83 17.36 1.40
CA THR A 100 3.18 17.88 0.20
C THR A 100 3.46 19.39 0.08
N GLY A 101 3.96 19.83 -1.06
CA GLY A 101 4.21 21.25 -1.34
C GLY A 101 2.92 22.03 -1.61
N ILE A 102 2.93 23.32 -1.32
CA ILE A 102 1.79 24.19 -1.62
C ILE A 102 1.62 24.31 -3.13
N GLY A 103 0.42 24.00 -3.62
CA GLY A 103 0.09 24.02 -5.05
C GLY A 103 0.65 22.84 -5.85
N GLU A 104 1.23 21.84 -5.19
CA GLU A 104 1.67 20.60 -5.84
C GLU A 104 0.60 19.51 -5.78
N ASP A 105 0.46 18.76 -6.86
CA ASP A 105 -0.36 17.56 -6.94
C ASP A 105 0.47 16.31 -6.59
N ARG A 106 1.28 16.39 -5.53
CA ARG A 106 2.19 15.35 -5.09
C ARG A 106 2.18 15.19 -3.56
N VAL A 107 2.15 13.95 -3.13
CA VAL A 107 2.46 13.57 -1.74
C VAL A 107 3.66 12.65 -1.75
N THR A 108 4.68 12.96 -0.94
CA THR A 108 5.88 12.15 -0.78
C THR A 108 5.84 11.46 0.59
N VAL A 109 6.13 10.18 0.62
CA VAL A 109 6.34 9.39 1.83
C VAL A 109 7.77 8.90 1.83
N GLU A 110 8.53 9.31 2.85
CA GLU A 110 9.93 8.91 3.05
C GLU A 110 10.02 8.11 4.34
N ASP A 111 10.49 6.87 4.23
CA ASP A 111 10.66 5.96 5.35
C ASP A 111 12.12 5.59 5.55
N THR A 112 12.54 5.62 6.81
CA THR A 112 13.83 5.08 7.25
C THR A 112 13.57 4.01 8.29
N LEU A 113 13.91 2.75 7.97
CA LEU A 113 13.88 1.67 8.93
C LEU A 113 15.21 1.63 9.70
N VAL A 114 15.12 1.68 11.02
CA VAL A 114 16.28 1.66 11.93
C VAL A 114 16.18 0.44 12.84
N ASN A 115 17.25 -0.32 12.92
CA ASN A 115 17.41 -1.36 13.94
C ASN A 115 18.19 -0.78 15.12
N GLU A 116 17.51 -0.53 16.24
CA GLU A 116 18.11 -0.09 17.50
C GLU A 116 18.45 -1.25 18.43
N GLY A 117 18.26 -2.50 17.95
CA GLY A 117 18.60 -3.70 18.68
C GLY A 117 20.09 -4.04 18.60
N TYR A 118 20.48 -5.06 19.35
CA TYR A 118 21.87 -5.54 19.41
C TYR A 118 22.15 -6.73 18.47
N ARG A 119 21.17 -7.10 17.65
CA ARG A 119 21.29 -8.18 16.67
C ARG A 119 20.57 -7.80 15.38
N ALA A 120 20.97 -8.43 14.28
CA ALA A 120 20.26 -8.28 13.02
C ALA A 120 18.86 -8.90 13.10
N GLU A 121 17.89 -8.23 12.52
CA GLU A 121 16.49 -8.67 12.48
C GLU A 121 15.99 -8.77 11.04
N ASN A 122 15.16 -9.76 10.78
CA ASN A 122 14.48 -9.87 9.50
C ASN A 122 13.32 -8.89 9.42
N TYR A 123 13.12 -8.32 8.25
CA TYR A 123 11.97 -7.46 8.00
C TYR A 123 11.40 -7.60 6.58
N CYS A 124 10.16 -7.25 6.41
CA CYS A 124 9.53 -7.01 5.12
C CYS A 124 8.68 -5.74 5.20
N LEU A 125 8.56 -5.03 4.08
CA LEU A 125 7.71 -3.86 3.91
C LEU A 125 6.96 -3.97 2.59
N LEU A 126 5.66 -3.69 2.64
CA LEU A 126 4.82 -3.52 1.46
C LEU A 126 3.94 -2.30 1.66
N TYR A 127 3.94 -1.40 0.68
CA TYR A 127 3.14 -0.19 0.66
C TYR A 127 1.86 -0.46 -0.13
N HIS A 128 0.79 -0.82 0.56
CA HIS A 128 -0.50 -1.15 -0.05
C HIS A 128 -1.28 0.13 -0.36
N VAL A 129 -1.05 0.70 -1.55
CA VAL A 129 -1.70 1.93 -2.02
C VAL A 129 -3.04 1.58 -2.63
N ASN A 130 -4.15 2.05 -2.02
CA ASN A 130 -5.50 1.62 -2.40
C ASN A 130 -6.28 2.74 -3.08
N LEU A 131 -6.58 2.54 -4.35
CA LEU A 131 -7.44 3.41 -5.13
C LEU A 131 -8.88 2.90 -5.10
N GLY A 132 -9.83 3.83 -4.94
CA GLY A 132 -11.25 3.55 -4.92
C GLY A 132 -12.05 4.53 -5.79
N TYR A 133 -13.38 4.37 -5.76
CA TYR A 133 -14.26 5.28 -6.48
C TYR A 133 -14.14 6.72 -5.92
N PRO A 134 -14.13 7.76 -6.77
CA PRO A 134 -14.36 7.73 -8.22
C PRO A 134 -13.10 7.60 -9.08
N MET A 135 -11.88 7.53 -8.52
CA MET A 135 -10.65 7.36 -9.33
C MET A 135 -10.63 5.99 -9.99
N LEU A 136 -10.95 4.95 -9.24
CA LEU A 136 -11.27 3.63 -9.75
C LEU A 136 -12.73 3.60 -10.19
N ASP A 137 -12.99 3.36 -11.47
CA ASP A 137 -14.34 3.26 -12.04
C ASP A 137 -14.27 2.44 -13.34
N GLU A 138 -15.42 2.00 -13.83
CA GLU A 138 -15.51 1.31 -15.11
C GLU A 138 -14.85 2.13 -16.23
N GLY A 139 -14.00 1.47 -17.02
CA GLY A 139 -13.23 2.10 -18.10
C GLY A 139 -11.96 2.81 -17.66
N ALA A 140 -11.67 2.88 -16.36
CA ALA A 140 -10.33 3.27 -15.91
C ALA A 140 -9.32 2.18 -16.30
N ARG A 141 -8.05 2.57 -16.48
CA ARG A 141 -7.01 1.67 -16.95
C ARG A 141 -5.71 1.87 -16.19
N MET A 142 -5.12 0.77 -15.72
CA MET A 142 -3.75 0.77 -15.22
C MET A 142 -2.77 0.88 -16.39
N VAL A 143 -1.73 1.67 -16.23
CA VAL A 143 -0.62 1.83 -17.19
C VAL A 143 0.69 1.56 -16.47
N ALA A 144 1.44 0.59 -16.97
CA ALA A 144 2.75 0.19 -16.46
C ALA A 144 3.60 -0.41 -17.58
N ASP A 145 4.92 -0.24 -17.51
CA ASP A 145 5.85 -0.92 -18.44
C ASP A 145 6.28 -2.27 -17.81
N VAL A 146 5.50 -3.31 -18.12
CA VAL A 146 5.65 -4.64 -17.54
C VAL A 146 6.58 -5.50 -18.38
N ARG A 147 7.57 -6.10 -17.73
CA ARG A 147 8.50 -7.07 -18.35
C ARG A 147 7.95 -8.49 -18.28
N SER A 148 7.41 -8.86 -17.12
CA SER A 148 6.80 -10.17 -16.91
C SER A 148 5.67 -10.11 -15.88
N VAL A 149 4.72 -11.04 -16.00
CA VAL A 149 3.55 -11.18 -15.13
C VAL A 149 3.50 -12.59 -14.58
N ARG A 150 3.28 -12.73 -13.27
CA ARG A 150 3.00 -14.03 -12.64
C ARG A 150 1.67 -13.92 -11.86
N PRO A 151 0.59 -14.55 -12.36
CA PRO A 151 -0.67 -14.60 -11.64
C PRO A 151 -0.53 -15.39 -10.33
N ARG A 152 -1.23 -14.98 -9.28
CA ARG A 152 -1.21 -15.65 -7.98
C ARG A 152 -2.11 -16.88 -7.92
N THR A 153 -3.22 -16.87 -8.64
CA THR A 153 -4.25 -17.91 -8.62
C THR A 153 -4.63 -18.32 -10.03
N ALA A 154 -5.26 -19.49 -10.17
CA ALA A 154 -5.81 -19.93 -11.46
C ALA A 154 -6.92 -19.00 -11.99
N TRP A 155 -7.63 -18.29 -11.11
CA TRP A 155 -8.57 -17.24 -11.49
C TRP A 155 -7.86 -16.02 -12.07
N ALA A 156 -6.79 -15.55 -11.41
CA ALA A 156 -5.96 -14.47 -11.93
C ALA A 156 -5.34 -14.84 -13.29
N GLU A 157 -4.87 -16.09 -13.47
CA GLU A 157 -4.32 -16.56 -14.75
C GLU A 157 -5.34 -16.46 -15.89
N LYS A 158 -6.60 -16.82 -15.66
CA LYS A 158 -7.68 -16.70 -16.65
C LYS A 158 -8.02 -15.26 -17.01
N ASN A 159 -7.67 -14.31 -16.16
CA ASN A 159 -8.00 -12.87 -16.32
C ASN A 159 -6.77 -12.02 -16.66
N VAL A 160 -5.62 -12.61 -16.98
CA VAL A 160 -4.37 -11.87 -17.20
C VAL A 160 -4.46 -10.90 -18.38
N ASP A 161 -5.17 -11.23 -19.43
CA ASP A 161 -5.32 -10.38 -20.62
C ASP A 161 -6.09 -9.08 -20.34
N THR A 162 -6.89 -9.05 -19.29
CA THR A 162 -7.69 -7.90 -18.86
C THR A 162 -7.19 -7.28 -17.54
N MET A 163 -5.98 -7.64 -17.10
CA MET A 163 -5.45 -7.14 -15.83
C MET A 163 -5.39 -5.62 -15.74
N TYR A 164 -5.10 -4.95 -16.84
CA TYR A 164 -5.00 -3.48 -16.89
C TYR A 164 -6.36 -2.77 -16.89
N GLU A 165 -7.45 -3.46 -17.13
CA GLU A 165 -8.78 -2.88 -17.32
C GLU A 165 -9.59 -2.92 -16.02
N MET A 166 -10.30 -1.83 -15.74
CA MET A 166 -11.20 -1.74 -14.61
C MET A 166 -12.64 -1.91 -15.08
N ASN A 167 -13.25 -3.01 -14.65
CA ASN A 167 -14.64 -3.32 -14.96
C ASN A 167 -15.59 -2.67 -13.96
N ALA A 168 -16.89 -2.60 -14.28
CA ALA A 168 -17.91 -2.25 -13.32
C ALA A 168 -17.92 -3.22 -12.13
N PRO A 169 -18.32 -2.76 -10.92
CA PRO A 169 -18.41 -3.64 -9.77
C PRO A 169 -19.48 -4.72 -9.97
N GLU A 170 -19.12 -5.98 -9.66
CA GLU A 170 -19.97 -7.17 -9.83
C GLU A 170 -20.12 -7.92 -8.50
N PRO A 171 -21.35 -8.32 -8.10
CA PRO A 171 -21.56 -9.09 -6.89
C PRO A 171 -20.81 -10.42 -6.88
N GLY A 172 -20.00 -10.65 -5.83
CA GLY A 172 -19.31 -11.94 -5.63
C GLY A 172 -18.14 -12.20 -6.57
N ARG A 173 -17.68 -11.20 -7.33
CA ARG A 173 -16.52 -11.35 -8.19
C ARG A 173 -15.26 -11.63 -7.35
N GLU A 174 -14.52 -12.68 -7.72
CA GLU A 174 -13.28 -13.05 -7.08
C GLU A 174 -12.18 -12.01 -7.39
N GLU A 175 -11.32 -11.73 -6.42
CA GLU A 175 -10.16 -10.84 -6.59
C GLU A 175 -9.12 -11.45 -7.53
N THR A 176 -8.31 -10.59 -8.12
CA THR A 176 -7.11 -11.01 -8.86
C THR A 176 -5.88 -10.38 -8.23
N CYS A 177 -4.77 -11.11 -8.25
CA CYS A 177 -3.49 -10.65 -7.74
C CYS A 177 -2.38 -11.08 -8.71
N TYR A 178 -1.53 -10.12 -9.09
CA TYR A 178 -0.44 -10.33 -10.05
C TYR A 178 0.88 -9.83 -9.48
N PHE A 179 1.91 -10.65 -9.58
CA PHE A 179 3.29 -10.23 -9.32
C PHE A 179 3.88 -9.72 -10.63
N LEU A 180 4.25 -8.45 -10.66
CA LEU A 180 4.73 -7.79 -11.87
C LEU A 180 6.21 -7.45 -11.76
N GLU A 181 6.97 -7.85 -12.76
CA GLU A 181 8.30 -7.32 -12.97
C GLU A 181 8.19 -6.08 -13.86
N LEU A 182 8.43 -4.91 -13.29
CA LEU A 182 8.37 -3.65 -14.01
C LEU A 182 9.75 -3.24 -14.54
N LYS A 183 9.80 -2.61 -15.73
CA LYS A 183 11.03 -1.99 -16.21
C LYS A 183 11.37 -0.76 -15.39
N GLU A 184 10.40 0.13 -15.23
CA GLU A 184 10.52 1.34 -14.43
C GLU A 184 9.68 1.24 -13.15
N PRO A 185 10.12 1.84 -12.03
CA PRO A 185 9.39 1.82 -10.76
C PRO A 185 8.26 2.87 -10.75
N GLU A 186 7.39 2.78 -11.72
CA GLU A 186 6.24 3.66 -11.88
C GLU A 186 5.04 2.90 -12.43
N VAL A 187 3.87 3.16 -11.86
CA VAL A 187 2.58 2.73 -12.37
C VAL A 187 1.57 3.87 -12.29
N SER A 188 0.56 3.84 -13.12
CA SER A 188 -0.51 4.83 -13.01
C SER A 188 -1.88 4.21 -13.29
N LEU A 189 -2.92 4.80 -12.67
CA LEU A 189 -4.30 4.59 -13.03
C LEU A 189 -4.80 5.82 -13.79
N VAL A 190 -5.34 5.62 -14.99
CA VAL A 190 -5.91 6.68 -15.82
C VAL A 190 -7.41 6.52 -15.84
N ASN A 191 -8.14 7.60 -15.54
CA ASN A 191 -9.58 7.68 -15.66
C ASN A 191 -9.95 8.82 -16.59
N GLU A 192 -10.27 8.48 -17.84
CA GLU A 192 -10.60 9.45 -18.90
C GLU A 192 -11.90 10.22 -18.62
N ARG A 193 -12.87 9.58 -17.94
CA ARG A 193 -14.14 10.25 -17.55
C ARG A 193 -13.90 11.37 -16.56
N LEU A 194 -12.95 11.19 -15.64
CA LEU A 194 -12.54 12.21 -14.68
C LEU A 194 -11.48 13.16 -15.22
N LYS A 195 -10.84 12.83 -16.37
CA LYS A 195 -9.66 13.52 -16.89
C LYS A 195 -8.54 13.58 -15.85
N LYS A 196 -8.30 12.45 -15.15
CA LYS A 196 -7.30 12.32 -14.09
C LYS A 196 -6.38 11.13 -14.34
N ARG A 197 -5.14 11.31 -13.92
CA ARG A 197 -4.14 10.26 -13.84
C ARG A 197 -3.54 10.28 -12.43
N PHE A 198 -3.66 9.18 -11.71
CA PHE A 198 -2.91 8.93 -10.48
C PHE A 198 -1.61 8.25 -10.86
N VAL A 199 -0.49 8.73 -10.35
CA VAL A 199 0.83 8.15 -10.60
C VAL A 199 1.45 7.75 -9.27
N LEU A 200 1.92 6.50 -9.17
CA LEU A 200 2.72 5.99 -8.09
C LEU A 200 4.12 5.70 -8.60
N SER A 201 5.13 6.31 -7.99
CA SER A 201 6.54 6.04 -8.27
C SER A 201 7.30 5.81 -6.97
N TRP A 202 8.35 5.00 -7.01
CA TRP A 202 9.13 4.61 -5.82
C TRP A 202 10.59 4.31 -6.16
N SER A 203 11.43 4.09 -5.14
CA SER A 203 12.81 3.64 -5.33
C SER A 203 12.85 2.12 -5.55
N LYS A 204 13.26 1.68 -6.74
CA LYS A 204 13.42 0.25 -7.06
C LYS A 204 14.58 -0.40 -6.29
N GLU A 205 15.53 0.39 -5.82
CA GLU A 205 16.64 -0.11 -5.00
C GLU A 205 16.18 -0.64 -3.66
N THR A 206 15.21 0.06 -3.04
CA THR A 206 14.66 -0.32 -1.74
C THR A 206 13.43 -1.20 -1.85
N LEU A 207 12.59 -1.00 -2.88
CA LEU A 207 11.35 -1.73 -3.14
C LEU A 207 11.40 -2.41 -4.52
N PRO A 208 12.15 -3.53 -4.66
CA PRO A 208 12.38 -4.17 -5.96
C PRO A 208 11.21 -4.99 -6.49
N ARG A 209 10.15 -5.18 -5.71
CA ARG A 209 8.98 -5.99 -6.06
C ARG A 209 7.76 -5.12 -6.19
N PHE A 210 6.81 -5.58 -7.01
CA PHE A 210 5.52 -4.91 -7.19
C PHE A 210 4.41 -5.94 -7.34
N VAL A 211 3.30 -5.67 -6.65
CA VAL A 211 2.08 -6.46 -6.72
C VAL A 211 0.93 -5.57 -7.16
N GLU A 212 0.12 -6.05 -8.08
CA GLU A 212 -1.20 -5.51 -8.38
C GLU A 212 -2.24 -6.41 -7.72
N TRP A 213 -3.01 -5.85 -6.79
CA TRP A 213 -4.21 -6.47 -6.26
C TRP A 213 -5.44 -5.74 -6.79
N LYS A 214 -6.42 -6.49 -7.29
CA LYS A 214 -7.61 -5.91 -7.88
C LYS A 214 -8.84 -6.65 -7.40
N SER A 215 -9.75 -5.93 -6.75
CA SER A 215 -11.10 -6.38 -6.42
C SER A 215 -12.12 -5.57 -7.20
N MET A 216 -12.84 -6.24 -8.10
CA MET A 216 -13.97 -5.67 -8.81
C MET A 216 -15.30 -6.13 -8.20
N ALA A 217 -15.30 -6.52 -6.93
CA ALA A 217 -16.48 -6.96 -6.21
C ALA A 217 -17.34 -5.77 -5.75
N SER A 218 -18.67 -5.90 -5.86
CA SER A 218 -19.59 -4.93 -5.27
C SER A 218 -19.42 -4.84 -3.76
N GLY A 219 -19.18 -3.63 -3.24
CA GLY A 219 -18.94 -3.36 -1.81
C GLY A 219 -17.48 -3.46 -1.36
N ASP A 220 -16.61 -4.05 -2.19
CA ASP A 220 -15.16 -4.16 -1.93
C ASP A 220 -14.37 -3.79 -3.20
N TYR A 221 -14.81 -2.71 -3.87
CA TYR A 221 -14.30 -2.26 -5.18
C TYR A 221 -13.02 -1.44 -5.01
N ALA A 222 -11.88 -2.06 -5.27
CA ALA A 222 -10.55 -1.49 -4.98
C ALA A 222 -9.47 -1.94 -5.97
N LEU A 223 -8.46 -1.09 -6.16
CA LEU A 223 -7.21 -1.41 -6.82
C LEU A 223 -6.06 -1.13 -5.85
N GLY A 224 -5.30 -2.17 -5.50
CA GLY A 224 -4.05 -2.08 -4.76
C GLY A 224 -2.85 -2.01 -5.70
N LEU A 225 -2.02 -1.00 -5.52
CA LEU A 225 -0.73 -0.82 -6.19
C LEU A 225 0.36 -0.93 -5.12
N GLU A 226 1.16 -1.99 -5.16
CA GLU A 226 1.87 -2.44 -3.97
C GLU A 226 3.38 -2.63 -4.20
N PRO A 227 4.18 -1.56 -4.20
CA PRO A 227 5.63 -1.69 -4.16
C PRO A 227 6.09 -2.31 -2.83
N SER A 228 7.05 -3.24 -2.89
CA SER A 228 7.48 -3.96 -1.71
C SER A 228 8.94 -4.41 -1.72
N THR A 229 9.45 -4.75 -0.52
CA THR A 229 10.79 -5.32 -0.35
C THR A 229 10.85 -6.78 -0.77
N THR A 230 9.73 -7.52 -0.67
CA THR A 230 9.63 -8.98 -0.86
C THR A 230 8.35 -9.32 -1.62
N GLU A 231 8.21 -10.56 -2.03
CA GLU A 231 6.94 -11.10 -2.50
C GLU A 231 6.01 -11.40 -1.31
N LEU A 232 4.70 -11.54 -1.56
CA LEU A 232 3.70 -11.80 -0.52
C LEU A 232 3.92 -13.14 0.21
N ASP A 233 4.45 -14.13 -0.50
CA ASP A 233 4.56 -15.51 -0.02
C ASP A 233 5.82 -15.75 0.83
N GLY A 234 6.48 -14.71 1.23
CA GLY A 234 7.63 -14.79 2.11
C GLY A 234 8.93 -14.30 1.46
N GLY A 235 9.91 -14.19 2.25
CA GLY A 235 11.17 -13.55 1.98
C GLY A 235 11.33 -12.36 2.93
N PHE A 236 12.53 -12.22 3.49
CA PHE A 236 12.85 -11.11 4.36
C PHE A 236 14.13 -10.45 3.87
N ARG A 237 14.25 -9.16 4.16
CA ARG A 237 15.54 -8.49 4.19
C ARG A 237 16.10 -8.52 5.59
N LEU A 238 17.42 -8.58 5.70
CA LEU A 238 18.12 -8.52 6.98
C LEU A 238 18.43 -7.04 7.28
N SER A 239 17.98 -6.56 8.42
CA SER A 239 18.39 -5.26 8.95
C SER A 239 19.76 -5.38 9.63
N SER A 240 20.70 -4.57 9.25
CA SER A 240 22.01 -4.46 9.91
C SER A 240 21.95 -3.60 11.15
#